data_f9a9c255f237e8ece17f5ab0eb5ea0d5
#
_entry.id   f9a9c255f237e8ece17f5ab0eb5ea0d5
#
_cell.length_a   1.000
_cell.length_b   1.000
_cell.length_c   1.000
_cell.angle_alpha   90.00
_cell.angle_beta   90.00
_cell.angle_gamma   90.00
#
_symmetry.space_group_name_H-M   'P 1'
#
loop_
_entity.id
_entity.type
_entity.pdbx_description
1 polymer ?
#
loop_
_entity_poly.entity_id
_entity_poly.type
_entity_poly.pdbx_seq_one_letter_code
_entity_poly.pdbx_strand_id
1 'polypeptide(L)'
;MDWLQALILGLIQGLTEYLPVSSSGHLAIGSYLFGINGEDNLAFTIVVHVATVLSTFVILWSEIDWIFRGLFKFKMNDETKYFLNIVVSMIPIGIVGVFFKDTVEDIFGSGLLIVGCMLLLTASLLTFSYFAKPRVKENISWKDALIIGLAQAAAVMPGLSRSGSTIATGLMLGNKKEKMAQFSFLMVIPPILGEALLDVIKMAKGHNPFGDVSTLALAVGFVAAFVSGCLACKWMINIVKKGKLIYFGIYCAIAGAVTIICSLF
;
A
#
# COMPACT_ATOMS: atom_id res chain seq x y z
N MET A 1 8.74 -11.05 19.27
CA MET A 1 9.04 -11.43 17.86
C MET A 1 10.51 -11.79 17.74
N ASP A 2 10.83 -12.97 17.16
CA ASP A 2 12.20 -13.36 16.87
C ASP A 2 12.67 -12.87 15.49
N TRP A 3 13.98 -13.02 15.20
CA TRP A 3 14.57 -12.55 13.96
C TRP A 3 14.08 -13.31 12.71
N LEU A 4 13.69 -14.58 12.82
CA LEU A 4 13.20 -15.39 11.71
C LEU A 4 11.75 -14.99 11.34
N GLN A 5 10.91 -14.76 12.35
CA GLN A 5 9.56 -14.21 12.17
C GLN A 5 9.64 -12.84 11.49
N ALA A 6 10.56 -11.96 11.96
CA ALA A 6 10.79 -10.66 11.37
C ALA A 6 11.28 -10.73 9.92
N LEU A 7 12.17 -11.68 9.60
CA LEU A 7 12.62 -11.92 8.22
C LEU A 7 11.45 -12.30 7.32
N ILE A 8 10.63 -13.27 7.74
CA ILE A 8 9.50 -13.76 6.93
C ILE A 8 8.47 -12.66 6.74
N LEU A 9 8.08 -11.95 7.81
CA LEU A 9 7.11 -10.86 7.73
C LEU A 9 7.65 -9.68 6.92
N GLY A 10 8.94 -9.36 7.03
CA GLY A 10 9.60 -8.35 6.20
C GLY A 10 9.59 -8.71 4.72
N LEU A 11 9.87 -9.96 4.36
CA LEU A 11 9.75 -10.45 2.97
C LEU A 11 8.29 -10.38 2.48
N ILE A 12 7.33 -10.79 3.31
CA ILE A 12 5.89 -10.69 2.99
C ILE A 12 5.54 -9.22 2.72
N GLN A 13 5.90 -8.31 3.61
CA GLN A 13 5.62 -6.87 3.44
C GLN A 13 6.21 -6.35 2.14
N GLY A 14 7.51 -6.54 1.92
CA GLY A 14 8.18 -5.98 0.74
C GLY A 14 7.62 -6.52 -0.57
N LEU A 15 7.28 -7.80 -0.63
CA LEU A 15 6.64 -8.38 -1.81
C LEU A 15 5.21 -7.87 -2.00
N THR A 16 4.38 -7.93 -0.95
CA THR A 16 2.93 -7.70 -1.07
C THR A 16 2.54 -6.22 -1.07
N GLU A 17 3.42 -5.30 -0.69
CA GLU A 17 3.16 -3.86 -0.72
C GLU A 17 2.88 -3.35 -2.13
N TYR A 18 3.64 -3.82 -3.11
CA TYR A 18 3.49 -3.41 -4.50
C TYR A 18 2.55 -4.31 -5.29
N LEU A 19 2.50 -5.59 -4.93
CA LEU A 19 1.55 -6.52 -5.52
C LEU A 19 0.12 -6.17 -5.07
N PRO A 20 -0.85 -6.26 -5.95
CA PRO A 20 -2.24 -5.90 -5.63
C PRO A 20 -2.94 -7.01 -4.84
N VAL A 21 -2.34 -7.43 -3.71
CA VAL A 21 -2.79 -8.57 -2.89
C VAL A 21 -3.00 -8.22 -1.41
N SER A 22 -2.83 -6.95 -1.02
CA SER A 22 -2.95 -6.45 0.35
C SER A 22 -1.83 -6.89 1.30
N SER A 23 -0.84 -6.02 1.48
CA SER A 23 0.24 -6.23 2.46
C SER A 23 -0.29 -6.30 3.89
N SER A 24 -1.19 -5.41 4.28
CA SER A 24 -1.82 -5.41 5.60
C SER A 24 -2.58 -6.71 5.90
N GLY A 25 -3.30 -7.25 4.91
CA GLY A 25 -3.97 -8.54 5.05
C GLY A 25 -2.99 -9.70 5.25
N HIS A 26 -1.91 -9.72 4.47
CA HIS A 26 -0.89 -10.76 4.59
C HIS A 26 -0.08 -10.66 5.88
N LEU A 27 0.23 -9.44 6.34
CA LEU A 27 0.85 -9.22 7.65
C LEU A 27 -0.08 -9.67 8.78
N ALA A 28 -1.38 -9.36 8.71
CA ALA A 28 -2.35 -9.80 9.72
C ALA A 28 -2.43 -11.34 9.79
N ILE A 29 -2.51 -12.01 8.64
CA ILE A 29 -2.50 -13.49 8.57
C ILE A 29 -1.18 -14.04 9.11
N GLY A 30 -0.04 -13.48 8.70
CA GLY A 30 1.28 -13.92 9.14
C GLY A 30 1.49 -13.73 10.64
N SER A 31 1.07 -12.58 11.19
CA SER A 31 1.14 -12.30 12.61
C SER A 31 0.27 -13.24 13.42
N TYR A 32 -0.95 -13.53 12.94
CA TYR A 32 -1.83 -14.51 13.56
C TYR A 32 -1.21 -15.91 13.61
N LEU A 33 -0.63 -16.37 12.49
CA LEU A 33 0.02 -17.69 12.40
C LEU A 33 1.24 -17.81 13.31
N PHE A 34 1.95 -16.71 13.55
CA PHE A 34 3.12 -16.67 14.44
C PHE A 34 2.77 -16.35 15.89
N GLY A 35 1.50 -16.11 16.23
CA GLY A 35 1.06 -15.76 17.57
C GLY A 35 1.63 -14.44 18.09
N ILE A 36 1.85 -13.46 17.18
CA ILE A 36 2.43 -12.17 17.51
C ILE A 36 1.32 -11.23 18.02
N ASN A 37 1.52 -10.66 19.20
CA ASN A 37 0.55 -9.76 19.84
C ASN A 37 0.53 -8.36 19.21
N GLY A 38 -0.60 -7.62 19.41
CA GLY A 38 -0.91 -6.40 18.70
C GLY A 38 0.11 -5.26 18.82
N GLU A 39 0.71 -5.03 20.01
CA GLU A 39 1.67 -3.93 20.22
C GLU A 39 2.99 -4.19 19.48
N ASP A 40 3.54 -5.40 19.57
CA ASP A 40 4.74 -5.81 18.84
C ASP A 40 4.53 -5.75 17.32
N ASN A 41 3.31 -6.04 16.87
CA ASN A 41 2.96 -6.01 15.46
C ASN A 41 2.92 -4.58 14.92
N LEU A 42 2.41 -3.62 15.67
CA LEU A 42 2.29 -2.23 15.24
C LEU A 42 3.68 -1.61 14.95
N ALA A 43 4.59 -1.71 15.91
CA ALA A 43 5.94 -1.18 15.77
C ALA A 43 6.70 -1.78 14.59
N PHE A 44 6.63 -3.10 14.45
CA PHE A 44 7.25 -3.81 13.33
C PHE A 44 6.64 -3.38 12.00
N THR A 45 5.31 -3.25 11.94
CA THR A 45 4.58 -2.82 10.74
C THR A 45 5.04 -1.45 10.26
N ILE A 46 5.19 -0.47 11.16
CA ILE A 46 5.70 0.87 10.83
C ILE A 46 7.09 0.77 10.18
N VAL A 47 8.00 0.03 10.80
CA VAL A 47 9.37 -0.12 10.33
C VAL A 47 9.44 -0.73 8.93
N VAL A 48 8.65 -1.79 8.67
CA VAL A 48 8.67 -2.43 7.35
C VAL A 48 7.94 -1.61 6.28
N HIS A 49 6.94 -0.79 6.65
CA HIS A 49 6.33 0.18 5.73
C HIS A 49 7.30 1.29 5.35
N VAL A 50 8.06 1.84 6.30
CA VAL A 50 9.12 2.81 6.01
C VAL A 50 10.18 2.21 5.07
N ALA A 51 10.56 0.94 5.28
CA ALA A 51 11.47 0.23 4.40
C ALA A 51 10.95 0.15 2.95
N THR A 52 9.66 -0.15 2.77
CA THR A 52 9.05 -0.19 1.43
C THR A 52 8.91 1.20 0.82
N VAL A 53 8.63 2.25 1.58
CA VAL A 53 8.70 3.62 1.06
C VAL A 53 10.09 3.97 0.55
N LEU A 54 11.14 3.62 1.29
CA LEU A 54 12.52 3.82 0.83
C LEU A 54 12.82 3.02 -0.44
N SER A 55 12.30 1.81 -0.59
CA SER A 55 12.42 1.05 -1.84
C SER A 55 11.70 1.73 -3.01
N THR A 56 10.57 2.41 -2.76
CA THR A 56 9.89 3.23 -3.78
C THR A 56 10.77 4.42 -4.20
N PHE A 57 11.40 5.10 -3.24
CA PHE A 57 12.33 6.19 -3.55
C PHE A 57 13.49 5.73 -4.44
N VAL A 58 14.06 4.56 -4.17
CA VAL A 58 15.18 4.02 -4.97
C VAL A 58 14.72 3.65 -6.38
N ILE A 59 13.59 2.96 -6.51
CA ILE A 59 13.12 2.44 -7.81
C ILE A 59 12.51 3.54 -8.69
N LEU A 60 11.79 4.49 -8.08
CA LEU A 60 11.14 5.61 -8.79
C LEU A 60 11.91 6.92 -8.66
N TRP A 61 13.23 6.83 -8.40
CA TRP A 61 14.06 8.04 -8.24
C TRP A 61 13.99 8.97 -9.45
N SER A 62 13.96 8.43 -10.65
CA SER A 62 13.86 9.20 -11.89
C SER A 62 12.57 10.02 -11.97
N GLU A 63 11.45 9.44 -11.56
CA GLU A 63 10.14 10.09 -11.54
C GLU A 63 10.09 11.17 -10.45
N ILE A 64 10.67 10.87 -9.29
CA ILE A 64 10.76 11.81 -8.17
C ILE A 64 11.64 13.00 -8.54
N ASP A 65 12.82 12.77 -9.11
CA ASP A 65 13.72 13.82 -9.58
C ASP A 65 13.06 14.68 -10.69
N TRP A 66 12.34 14.05 -11.63
CA TRP A 66 11.57 14.74 -12.66
C TRP A 66 10.52 15.68 -12.03
N ILE A 67 9.76 15.21 -11.04
CA ILE A 67 8.78 16.04 -10.32
C ILE A 67 9.46 17.22 -9.64
N PHE A 68 10.53 16.98 -8.87
CA PHE A 68 11.24 18.03 -8.15
C PHE A 68 11.82 19.09 -9.08
N ARG A 69 12.52 18.69 -10.13
CA ARG A 69 13.07 19.64 -11.12
C ARG A 69 12.00 20.45 -11.82
N GLY A 70 10.82 19.87 -12.01
CA GLY A 70 9.69 20.59 -12.60
C GLY A 70 9.09 21.62 -11.65
N LEU A 71 8.94 21.29 -10.38
CA LEU A 71 8.41 22.20 -9.34
C LEU A 71 9.29 23.43 -9.15
N PHE A 72 10.62 23.27 -9.15
CA PHE A 72 11.56 24.40 -9.01
C PHE A 72 11.56 25.37 -10.21
N LYS A 73 10.89 25.02 -11.32
CA LYS A 73 10.69 25.96 -12.44
C LYS A 73 9.58 26.99 -12.17
N PHE A 74 8.80 26.80 -11.09
CA PHE A 74 7.67 27.66 -10.68
C PHE A 74 6.69 27.96 -11.85
N LYS A 75 6.43 26.95 -12.69
CA LYS A 75 5.52 27.05 -13.84
C LYS A 75 4.49 25.91 -13.77
N MET A 76 3.32 26.13 -14.38
CA MET A 76 2.28 25.10 -14.51
C MET A 76 2.63 24.12 -15.66
N ASN A 77 3.73 23.39 -15.50
CA ASN A 77 4.20 22.36 -16.40
C ASN A 77 3.55 20.99 -16.08
N ASP A 78 3.92 19.95 -16.82
CA ASP A 78 3.34 18.61 -16.62
C ASP A 78 3.78 17.99 -15.30
N GLU A 79 4.99 18.27 -14.84
CA GLU A 79 5.52 17.87 -13.53
C GLU A 79 4.69 18.46 -12.38
N THR A 80 4.41 19.76 -12.45
CA THR A 80 3.59 20.46 -11.44
C THR A 80 2.15 19.93 -11.44
N LYS A 81 1.55 19.70 -12.61
CA LYS A 81 0.22 19.10 -12.71
C LYS A 81 0.20 17.68 -12.13
N TYR A 82 1.23 16.87 -12.40
CA TYR A 82 1.34 15.52 -11.87
C TYR A 82 1.46 15.54 -10.34
N PHE A 83 2.30 16.41 -9.79
CA PHE A 83 2.41 16.63 -8.34
C PHE A 83 1.08 17.07 -7.71
N LEU A 84 0.39 18.04 -8.31
CA LEU A 84 -0.92 18.49 -7.83
C LEU A 84 -1.95 17.35 -7.86
N ASN A 85 -1.91 16.48 -8.86
CA ASN A 85 -2.78 15.31 -8.90
C ASN A 85 -2.48 14.33 -7.75
N ILE A 86 -1.20 14.14 -7.38
CA ILE A 86 -0.84 13.39 -6.17
C ILE A 86 -1.44 14.07 -4.93
N VAL A 87 -1.29 15.38 -4.78
CA VAL A 87 -1.87 16.12 -3.64
C VAL A 87 -3.39 15.98 -3.60
N VAL A 88 -4.07 16.14 -4.74
CA VAL A 88 -5.53 15.96 -4.83
C VAL A 88 -5.94 14.54 -4.42
N SER A 89 -5.20 13.52 -4.84
CA SER A 89 -5.49 12.12 -4.48
C SER A 89 -5.30 11.82 -2.99
N MET A 90 -4.58 12.66 -2.27
CA MET A 90 -4.38 12.52 -0.83
C MET A 90 -5.48 13.14 0.03
N ILE A 91 -6.32 14.01 -0.53
CA ILE A 91 -7.41 14.66 0.21
C ILE A 91 -8.34 13.63 0.87
N PRO A 92 -8.86 12.61 0.16
CA PRO A 92 -9.76 11.63 0.77
C PRO A 92 -9.11 10.83 1.90
N ILE A 93 -7.88 10.36 1.72
CA ILE A 93 -7.17 9.59 2.76
C ILE A 93 -6.81 10.48 3.97
N GLY A 94 -6.49 11.74 3.74
CA GLY A 94 -6.26 12.72 4.80
C GLY A 94 -7.52 12.95 5.67
N ILE A 95 -8.70 13.03 5.03
CA ILE A 95 -9.98 13.12 5.74
C ILE A 95 -10.20 11.87 6.60
N VAL A 96 -9.97 10.68 6.04
CA VAL A 96 -10.11 9.43 6.80
C VAL A 96 -9.14 9.38 7.98
N GLY A 97 -7.86 9.72 7.77
CA GLY A 97 -6.85 9.70 8.83
C GLY A 97 -7.09 10.69 9.96
N VAL A 98 -7.76 11.84 9.68
CA VAL A 98 -8.04 12.86 10.70
C VAL A 98 -9.35 12.59 11.43
N PHE A 99 -10.42 12.22 10.71
CA PHE A 99 -11.77 12.16 11.28
C PHE A 99 -12.25 10.75 11.63
N PHE A 100 -11.64 9.70 11.06
CA PHE A 100 -12.10 8.31 11.19
C PHE A 100 -11.02 7.37 11.73
N LYS A 101 -9.98 7.91 12.37
CA LYS A 101 -8.84 7.12 12.85
C LYS A 101 -9.28 6.01 13.80
N ASP A 102 -10.06 6.33 14.81
CA ASP A 102 -10.53 5.38 15.83
C ASP A 102 -11.39 4.27 15.19
N THR A 103 -12.27 4.63 14.24
CA THR A 103 -13.07 3.66 13.48
C THR A 103 -12.18 2.71 12.67
N VAL A 104 -11.09 3.21 12.09
CA VAL A 104 -10.13 2.39 11.33
C VAL A 104 -9.41 1.43 12.29
N GLU A 105 -8.95 1.91 13.44
CA GLU A 105 -8.28 1.08 14.45
C GLU A 105 -9.22 -0.04 14.96
N ASP A 106 -10.49 0.25 15.22
CA ASP A 106 -11.51 -0.73 15.60
C ASP A 106 -11.71 -1.82 14.53
N ILE A 107 -11.73 -1.42 13.26
CA ILE A 107 -11.86 -2.35 12.14
C ILE A 107 -10.64 -3.26 12.01
N PHE A 108 -9.43 -2.75 12.24
CA PHE A 108 -8.22 -3.58 12.27
C PHE A 108 -8.28 -4.64 13.39
N GLY A 109 -8.94 -4.35 14.50
CA GLY A 109 -9.21 -5.29 15.59
C GLY A 109 -10.30 -6.34 15.31
N SER A 110 -11.05 -6.23 14.21
CA SER A 110 -12.25 -7.04 13.95
C SER A 110 -11.98 -8.47 13.47
N GLY A 111 -10.71 -8.88 13.36
CA GLY A 111 -10.32 -10.26 13.05
C GLY A 111 -10.21 -10.60 11.56
N LEU A 112 -9.87 -11.86 11.30
CA LEU A 112 -9.51 -12.34 9.95
C LEU A 112 -10.71 -12.42 8.97
N LEU A 113 -11.94 -12.47 9.46
CA LEU A 113 -13.13 -12.51 8.61
C LEU A 113 -13.21 -11.27 7.69
N ILE A 114 -12.98 -10.08 8.25
CA ILE A 114 -12.97 -8.83 7.48
C ILE A 114 -11.84 -8.84 6.46
N VAL A 115 -10.64 -9.29 6.86
CA VAL A 115 -9.49 -9.43 5.95
C VAL A 115 -9.86 -10.30 4.75
N GLY A 116 -10.48 -11.45 4.98
CA GLY A 116 -10.92 -12.35 3.92
C GLY A 116 -11.97 -11.72 2.98
N CYS A 117 -12.97 -11.04 3.53
CA CYS A 117 -13.97 -10.32 2.73
C CYS A 117 -13.35 -9.20 1.87
N MET A 118 -12.40 -8.46 2.42
CA MET A 118 -11.69 -7.38 1.72
C MET A 118 -10.73 -7.91 0.63
N LEU A 119 -10.15 -9.10 0.83
CA LEU A 119 -9.40 -9.80 -0.22
C LEU A 119 -10.31 -10.19 -1.39
N LEU A 120 -11.55 -10.67 -1.13
CA LEU A 120 -12.53 -10.95 -2.18
C LEU A 120 -12.96 -9.68 -2.93
N LEU A 121 -13.09 -8.56 -2.21
CA LEU A 121 -13.35 -7.27 -2.84
C LEU A 121 -12.18 -6.83 -3.74
N THR A 122 -10.94 -7.01 -3.29
CA THR A 122 -9.74 -6.78 -4.12
C THR A 122 -9.77 -7.65 -5.38
N ALA A 123 -10.11 -8.94 -5.26
CA ALA A 123 -10.24 -9.85 -6.39
C ALA A 123 -11.27 -9.35 -7.41
N SER A 124 -12.41 -8.88 -6.92
CA SER A 124 -13.47 -8.31 -7.76
C SER A 124 -13.01 -7.06 -8.52
N LEU A 125 -12.37 -6.11 -7.81
CA LEU A 125 -11.84 -4.88 -8.44
C LEU A 125 -10.81 -5.19 -9.53
N LEU A 126 -9.88 -6.11 -9.27
CA LEU A 126 -8.86 -6.52 -10.25
C LEU A 126 -9.49 -7.21 -11.47
N THR A 127 -10.50 -8.05 -11.24
CA THR A 127 -11.23 -8.73 -12.31
C THR A 127 -11.99 -7.71 -13.17
N PHE A 128 -12.73 -6.78 -12.57
CA PHE A 128 -13.41 -5.71 -13.30
C PHE A 128 -12.44 -4.84 -14.10
N SER A 129 -11.29 -4.50 -13.53
CA SER A 129 -10.27 -3.72 -14.24
C SER A 129 -9.69 -4.44 -15.45
N TYR A 130 -9.60 -5.77 -15.41
CA TYR A 130 -9.13 -6.58 -16.53
C TYR A 130 -10.10 -6.55 -17.71
N PHE A 131 -11.42 -6.59 -17.47
CA PHE A 131 -12.45 -6.53 -18.50
C PHE A 131 -12.82 -5.10 -18.91
N ALA A 132 -12.32 -4.09 -18.21
CA ALA A 132 -12.57 -2.70 -18.56
C ALA A 132 -12.03 -2.38 -19.96
N LYS A 133 -12.85 -1.74 -20.78
CA LYS A 133 -12.43 -1.33 -22.13
C LYS A 133 -11.31 -0.29 -22.04
N PRO A 134 -10.19 -0.47 -22.74
CA PRO A 134 -9.12 0.49 -22.72
C PRO A 134 -9.60 1.83 -23.33
N ARG A 135 -9.64 2.86 -22.50
CA ARG A 135 -9.69 4.25 -22.94
C ARG A 135 -8.29 4.79 -22.71
N VAL A 136 -7.66 5.34 -23.75
CA VAL A 136 -6.27 5.76 -23.63
C VAL A 136 -6.21 7.24 -23.31
N LYS A 137 -6.32 7.61 -22.04
CA LYS A 137 -6.03 8.96 -21.55
C LYS A 137 -4.52 9.14 -21.40
N GLU A 138 -3.96 10.14 -22.10
CA GLU A 138 -2.53 10.44 -22.05
C GLU A 138 -2.07 10.88 -20.66
N ASN A 139 -2.88 11.66 -19.95
CA ASN A 139 -2.56 12.21 -18.65
C ASN A 139 -3.69 11.96 -17.65
N ILE A 140 -3.32 11.70 -16.40
CA ILE A 140 -4.26 11.59 -15.29
C ILE A 140 -4.82 12.99 -15.03
N SER A 141 -6.15 13.12 -15.07
CA SER A 141 -6.82 14.39 -14.74
C SER A 141 -6.97 14.53 -13.21
N TRP A 142 -7.20 15.77 -12.73
CA TRP A 142 -7.46 15.99 -11.30
C TRP A 142 -8.73 15.26 -10.80
N LYS A 143 -9.74 15.08 -11.67
CA LYS A 143 -10.94 14.28 -11.35
C LYS A 143 -10.60 12.80 -11.20
N ASP A 144 -9.80 12.27 -12.12
CA ASP A 144 -9.33 10.88 -12.01
C ASP A 144 -8.48 10.70 -10.74
N ALA A 145 -7.58 11.64 -10.44
CA ALA A 145 -6.77 11.63 -9.23
C ALA A 145 -7.63 11.62 -7.95
N LEU A 146 -8.70 12.42 -7.89
CA LEU A 146 -9.63 12.43 -6.78
C LEU A 146 -10.35 11.09 -6.62
N ILE A 147 -10.84 10.49 -7.71
CA ILE A 147 -11.54 9.19 -7.69
C ILE A 147 -10.57 8.08 -7.28
N ILE A 148 -9.32 8.10 -7.77
CA ILE A 148 -8.26 7.18 -7.34
C ILE A 148 -7.96 7.38 -5.85
N GLY A 149 -7.96 8.62 -5.37
CA GLY A 149 -7.81 8.97 -3.96
C GLY A 149 -8.94 8.45 -3.07
N LEU A 150 -10.19 8.45 -3.56
CA LEU A 150 -11.32 7.82 -2.86
C LEU A 150 -11.13 6.29 -2.76
N ALA A 151 -10.64 5.65 -3.82
CA ALA A 151 -10.30 4.23 -3.79
C ALA A 151 -9.15 3.94 -2.80
N GLN A 152 -8.15 4.85 -2.69
CA GLN A 152 -7.10 4.75 -1.68
C GLN A 152 -7.67 4.88 -0.27
N ALA A 153 -8.58 5.82 -0.04
CA ALA A 153 -9.22 6.01 1.25
C ALA A 153 -10.05 4.79 1.69
N ALA A 154 -10.79 4.18 0.76
CA ALA A 154 -11.49 2.93 1.02
C ALA A 154 -10.51 1.77 1.34
N ALA A 155 -9.33 1.78 0.73
CA ALA A 155 -8.30 0.75 0.91
C ALA A 155 -7.49 0.88 2.21
N VAL A 156 -7.92 1.72 3.17
CA VAL A 156 -7.49 1.68 4.56
C VAL A 156 -7.99 0.40 5.25
N MET A 157 -9.09 -0.19 4.76
CA MET A 157 -9.62 -1.45 5.29
C MET A 157 -8.60 -2.60 5.18
N PRO A 158 -8.34 -3.35 6.27
CA PRO A 158 -7.38 -4.46 6.25
C PRO A 158 -7.86 -5.57 5.29
N GLY A 159 -6.97 -6.02 4.42
CA GLY A 159 -7.33 -6.98 3.36
C GLY A 159 -7.69 -6.33 2.02
N LEU A 160 -8.13 -5.07 1.98
CA LEU A 160 -8.32 -4.34 0.73
C LEU A 160 -6.98 -3.82 0.23
N SER A 161 -6.53 -4.34 -0.90
CA SER A 161 -5.25 -3.92 -1.48
C SER A 161 -5.29 -2.47 -1.94
N ARG A 162 -4.45 -1.62 -1.35
CA ARG A 162 -4.33 -0.23 -1.75
C ARG A 162 -3.82 -0.10 -3.18
N SER A 163 -2.70 -0.75 -3.52
CA SER A 163 -2.17 -0.76 -4.89
C SER A 163 -3.18 -1.38 -5.87
N GLY A 164 -3.86 -2.45 -5.48
CA GLY A 164 -4.92 -3.08 -6.26
C GLY A 164 -6.08 -2.13 -6.55
N SER A 165 -6.60 -1.47 -5.54
CA SER A 165 -7.75 -0.54 -5.65
C SER A 165 -7.40 0.68 -6.49
N THR A 166 -6.26 1.33 -6.25
CA THR A 166 -5.85 2.54 -6.97
C THR A 166 -5.51 2.26 -8.42
N ILE A 167 -4.76 1.17 -8.71
CA ILE A 167 -4.43 0.78 -10.09
C ILE A 167 -5.70 0.36 -10.83
N ALA A 168 -6.53 -0.50 -10.24
CA ALA A 168 -7.76 -0.96 -10.87
C ALA A 168 -8.71 0.21 -11.19
N THR A 169 -8.93 1.12 -10.24
CA THR A 169 -9.75 2.32 -10.43
C THR A 169 -9.20 3.19 -11.56
N GLY A 170 -7.90 3.47 -11.56
CA GLY A 170 -7.30 4.29 -12.61
C GLY A 170 -7.38 3.66 -14.00
N LEU A 171 -7.27 2.33 -14.11
CA LEU A 171 -7.46 1.61 -15.37
C LEU A 171 -8.92 1.64 -15.84
N MET A 172 -9.89 1.47 -14.92
CA MET A 172 -11.33 1.58 -15.23
C MET A 172 -11.72 2.99 -15.69
N LEU A 173 -11.06 4.03 -15.17
CA LEU A 173 -11.20 5.41 -15.64
C LEU A 173 -10.56 5.66 -17.01
N GLY A 174 -9.81 4.69 -17.53
CA GLY A 174 -9.21 4.73 -18.86
C GLY A 174 -7.82 5.35 -18.93
N ASN A 175 -7.13 5.48 -17.81
CA ASN A 175 -5.75 5.96 -17.77
C ASN A 175 -4.76 4.90 -18.30
N LYS A 176 -3.63 5.35 -18.87
CA LYS A 176 -2.58 4.47 -19.40
C LYS A 176 -2.00 3.55 -18.32
N LYS A 177 -1.86 2.27 -18.65
CA LYS A 177 -1.30 1.23 -17.77
C LYS A 177 0.10 1.61 -17.26
N GLU A 178 0.93 2.17 -18.14
CA GLU A 178 2.32 2.53 -17.85
C GLU A 178 2.43 3.58 -16.73
N LYS A 179 1.45 4.51 -16.66
CA LYS A 179 1.44 5.59 -15.67
C LYS A 179 0.78 5.19 -14.36
N MET A 180 -0.13 4.19 -14.39
CA MET A 180 -0.94 3.88 -13.21
C MET A 180 -0.15 3.25 -12.07
N ALA A 181 0.79 2.34 -12.35
CA ALA A 181 1.62 1.76 -11.30
C ALA A 181 2.50 2.82 -10.63
N GLN A 182 3.14 3.67 -11.43
CA GLN A 182 3.98 4.76 -10.92
C GLN A 182 3.18 5.75 -10.08
N PHE A 183 2.03 6.20 -10.58
CA PHE A 183 1.15 7.11 -9.84
C PHE A 183 0.67 6.50 -8.53
N SER A 184 0.22 5.24 -8.56
CA SER A 184 -0.21 4.51 -7.36
C SER A 184 0.90 4.37 -6.31
N PHE A 185 2.13 4.12 -6.73
CA PHE A 185 3.26 3.96 -5.79
C PHE A 185 3.79 5.30 -5.28
N LEU A 186 3.70 6.37 -6.07
CA LEU A 186 4.12 7.70 -5.62
C LEU A 186 3.10 8.34 -4.69
N MET A 187 1.80 8.17 -4.95
CA MET A 187 0.75 8.78 -4.13
C MET A 187 0.67 8.21 -2.70
N VAL A 188 1.28 7.05 -2.45
CA VAL A 188 1.29 6.42 -1.13
C VAL A 188 2.44 6.90 -0.24
N ILE A 189 3.48 7.47 -0.81
CA ILE A 189 4.66 7.94 -0.06
C ILE A 189 4.27 8.93 1.05
N PRO A 190 3.51 10.02 0.77
CA PRO A 190 3.18 11.00 1.79
C PRO A 190 2.31 10.44 2.94
N PRO A 191 1.25 9.64 2.72
CA PRO A 191 0.50 9.04 3.82
C PRO A 191 1.36 8.17 4.74
N ILE A 192 2.21 7.29 4.21
CA ILE A 192 3.07 6.44 5.02
C ILE A 192 4.11 7.26 5.79
N LEU A 193 4.74 8.25 5.14
CA LEU A 193 5.68 9.15 5.83
C LEU A 193 4.98 10.00 6.90
N GLY A 194 3.73 10.41 6.65
CA GLY A 194 2.92 11.13 7.62
C GLY A 194 2.61 10.28 8.85
N GLU A 195 2.24 9.03 8.67
CA GLU A 195 2.01 8.06 9.75
C GLU A 195 3.30 7.83 10.55
N ALA A 196 4.40 7.50 9.87
CA ALA A 196 5.69 7.31 10.52
C ALA A 196 6.16 8.55 11.32
N LEU A 197 5.91 9.76 10.80
CA LEU A 197 6.23 11.01 11.51
C LEU A 197 5.38 11.17 12.77
N LEU A 198 4.08 10.88 12.69
CA LEU A 198 3.20 10.94 13.86
C LEU A 198 3.65 9.97 14.96
N ASP A 199 4.11 8.78 14.59
CA ASP A 199 4.59 7.78 15.52
C ASP A 199 5.94 8.19 16.15
N VAL A 200 6.84 8.80 15.38
CA VAL A 200 8.08 9.42 15.92
C VAL A 200 7.73 10.53 16.92
N ILE A 201 6.72 11.34 16.64
CA ILE A 201 6.27 12.38 17.58
C ILE A 201 5.70 11.76 18.87
N LYS A 202 4.94 10.67 18.79
CA LYS A 202 4.45 9.94 19.97
C LYS A 202 5.60 9.38 20.80
N MET A 203 6.63 8.83 20.14
CA MET A 203 7.87 8.38 20.82
C MET A 203 8.53 9.50 21.61
N ALA A 204 8.70 10.68 21.00
CA ALA A 204 9.29 11.82 21.65
C ALA A 204 8.51 12.30 22.90
N LYS A 205 7.21 11.95 22.97
CA LYS A 205 6.33 12.22 24.13
C LYS A 205 6.35 11.12 25.21
N GLY A 206 7.27 10.14 25.10
CA GLY A 206 7.46 9.08 26.10
C GLY A 206 6.59 7.83 25.90
N HIS A 207 5.85 7.75 24.80
CA HIS A 207 5.22 6.49 24.40
C HIS A 207 6.27 5.63 23.67
N ASN A 208 6.43 4.38 24.10
CA ASN A 208 7.35 3.46 23.41
C ASN A 208 6.56 2.65 22.35
N PRO A 209 6.51 3.07 21.08
CA PRO A 209 5.77 2.36 20.06
C PRO A 209 6.49 1.07 19.60
N PHE A 210 7.75 0.88 20.00
CA PHE A 210 8.52 -0.31 19.60
C PHE A 210 8.33 -1.50 20.54
N GLY A 211 7.60 -1.35 21.65
CA GLY A 211 7.34 -2.43 22.59
C GLY A 211 8.62 -3.17 23.01
N ASP A 212 8.51 -4.48 23.14
CA ASP A 212 9.61 -5.39 23.47
C ASP A 212 10.28 -6.03 22.23
N VAL A 213 10.05 -5.47 21.03
CA VAL A 213 10.66 -6.01 19.79
C VAL A 213 12.15 -5.73 19.77
N SER A 214 12.97 -6.77 19.62
CA SER A 214 14.42 -6.60 19.59
C SER A 214 14.89 -5.77 18.41
N THR A 215 15.90 -4.93 18.60
CA THR A 215 16.51 -4.12 17.54
C THR A 215 17.00 -4.98 16.37
N LEU A 216 17.46 -6.21 16.66
CA LEU A 216 17.86 -7.16 15.61
C LEU A 216 16.68 -7.58 14.74
N ALA A 217 15.51 -7.88 15.34
CA ALA A 217 14.32 -8.24 14.58
C ALA A 217 13.84 -7.09 13.71
N LEU A 218 13.83 -5.86 14.25
CA LEU A 218 13.48 -4.66 13.47
C LEU A 218 14.44 -4.45 12.29
N ALA A 219 15.75 -4.57 12.51
CA ALA A 219 16.76 -4.40 11.47
C ALA A 219 16.64 -5.48 10.37
N VAL A 220 16.44 -6.75 10.75
CA VAL A 220 16.26 -7.86 9.82
C VAL A 220 14.98 -7.68 9.00
N GLY A 221 13.86 -7.35 9.65
CA GLY A 221 12.60 -7.08 8.98
C GLY A 221 12.69 -5.89 8.01
N PHE A 222 13.34 -4.80 8.44
CA PHE A 222 13.59 -3.62 7.60
C PHE A 222 14.37 -3.97 6.34
N VAL A 223 15.52 -4.65 6.46
CA VAL A 223 16.36 -5.03 5.32
C VAL A 223 15.61 -5.99 4.39
N ALA A 224 14.91 -6.98 4.95
CA ALA A 224 14.10 -7.91 4.18
C ALA A 224 13.00 -7.19 3.38
N ALA A 225 12.25 -6.28 4.01
CA ALA A 225 11.19 -5.51 3.36
C ALA A 225 11.75 -4.54 2.30
N PHE A 226 12.89 -3.91 2.58
CA PHE A 226 13.54 -3.00 1.63
C PHE A 226 14.00 -3.72 0.37
N VAL A 227 14.76 -4.82 0.52
CA VAL A 227 15.32 -5.56 -0.61
C VAL A 227 14.21 -6.22 -1.44
N SER A 228 13.30 -6.94 -0.78
CA SER A 228 12.17 -7.56 -1.49
C SER A 228 11.24 -6.53 -2.10
N GLY A 229 11.07 -5.37 -1.45
CA GLY A 229 10.31 -4.23 -1.96
C GLY A 229 10.92 -3.64 -3.23
N CYS A 230 12.23 -3.45 -3.31
CA CYS A 230 12.89 -3.00 -4.54
C CYS A 230 12.62 -3.95 -5.71
N LEU A 231 12.72 -5.26 -5.47
CA LEU A 231 12.47 -6.27 -6.50
C LEU A 231 10.99 -6.28 -6.93
N ALA A 232 10.08 -6.28 -5.96
CA ALA A 232 8.64 -6.31 -6.21
C ALA A 232 8.14 -5.04 -6.93
N CYS A 233 8.61 -3.86 -6.53
CA CYS A 233 8.27 -2.59 -7.16
C CYS A 233 8.62 -2.59 -8.65
N LYS A 234 9.86 -2.94 -8.97
CA LYS A 234 10.34 -3.03 -10.36
C LYS A 234 9.58 -4.06 -11.17
N TRP A 235 9.30 -5.22 -10.58
CA TRP A 235 8.57 -6.30 -11.24
C TRP A 235 7.11 -5.91 -11.48
N MET A 236 6.45 -5.29 -10.50
CA MET A 236 5.04 -4.91 -10.59
C MET A 236 4.78 -3.85 -11.66
N ILE A 237 5.65 -2.86 -11.83
CA ILE A 237 5.56 -1.87 -12.92
C ILE A 237 5.47 -2.59 -14.28
N ASN A 238 6.31 -3.61 -14.49
CA ASN A 238 6.31 -4.39 -15.72
C ASN A 238 5.05 -5.25 -15.90
N ILE A 239 4.50 -5.80 -14.81
CA ILE A 239 3.26 -6.60 -14.84
C ILE A 239 2.06 -5.73 -15.21
N VAL A 240 1.94 -4.55 -14.62
CA VAL A 240 0.85 -3.61 -14.92
C VAL A 240 0.90 -3.19 -16.39
N LYS A 241 2.09 -2.87 -16.91
CA LYS A 241 2.29 -2.56 -18.33
C LYS A 241 1.77 -3.68 -19.24
N LYS A 242 2.01 -4.95 -18.88
CA LYS A 242 1.57 -6.12 -19.63
C LYS A 242 0.07 -6.44 -19.43
N GLY A 243 -0.62 -5.75 -18.52
CA GLY A 243 -2.05 -5.98 -18.25
C GLY A 243 -2.38 -7.31 -17.58
N LYS A 244 -1.45 -7.92 -16.87
CA LYS A 244 -1.61 -9.27 -16.27
C LYS A 244 -2.12 -9.24 -14.82
N LEU A 245 -3.00 -8.28 -14.48
CA LEU A 245 -3.54 -8.11 -13.12
C LEU A 245 -4.51 -9.22 -12.70
N ILE A 246 -5.11 -9.91 -13.66
CA ILE A 246 -6.10 -10.98 -13.39
C ILE A 246 -5.54 -12.11 -12.53
N TYR A 247 -4.25 -12.44 -12.66
CA TYR A 247 -3.63 -13.49 -11.84
C TYR A 247 -3.63 -13.14 -10.35
N PHE A 248 -3.47 -11.87 -10.01
CA PHE A 248 -3.60 -11.41 -8.63
C PHE A 248 -5.05 -11.42 -8.14
N GLY A 249 -6.01 -11.15 -9.05
CA GLY A 249 -7.44 -11.31 -8.75
C GLY A 249 -7.78 -12.75 -8.36
N ILE A 250 -7.30 -13.73 -9.13
CA ILE A 250 -7.48 -15.17 -8.81
C ILE A 250 -6.81 -15.50 -7.48
N TYR A 251 -5.59 -15.03 -7.25
CA TYR A 251 -4.88 -15.24 -5.98
C TYR A 251 -5.68 -14.67 -4.80
N CYS A 252 -6.13 -13.42 -4.89
CA CYS A 252 -6.91 -12.78 -3.81
C CYS A 252 -8.24 -13.51 -3.57
N ALA A 253 -8.88 -14.06 -4.60
CA ALA A 253 -10.10 -14.84 -4.45
C ALA A 253 -9.85 -16.11 -3.64
N ILE A 254 -8.77 -16.84 -3.96
CA ILE A 254 -8.38 -18.05 -3.23
C ILE A 254 -7.98 -17.71 -1.80
N ALA A 255 -7.07 -16.74 -1.62
CA ALA A 255 -6.58 -16.33 -0.30
C ALA A 255 -7.73 -15.83 0.59
N GLY A 256 -8.64 -15.01 0.03
CA GLY A 256 -9.81 -14.51 0.75
C GLY A 256 -10.76 -15.62 1.18
N ALA A 257 -11.06 -16.57 0.28
CA ALA A 257 -11.91 -17.73 0.60
C ALA A 257 -11.29 -18.59 1.73
N VAL A 258 -9.99 -18.91 1.62
CA VAL A 258 -9.27 -19.66 2.66
C VAL A 258 -9.28 -18.91 3.98
N THR A 259 -8.99 -17.60 3.99
CA THR A 259 -9.00 -16.78 5.21
C THR A 259 -10.37 -16.78 5.88
N ILE A 260 -11.48 -16.65 5.11
CA ILE A 260 -12.84 -16.71 5.64
C ILE A 260 -13.11 -18.09 6.25
N ILE A 261 -12.77 -19.17 5.55
CA ILE A 261 -12.97 -20.53 6.06
C ILE A 261 -12.21 -20.70 7.38
N CYS A 262 -10.91 -20.35 7.42
CA CYS A 262 -10.11 -20.45 8.64
C CYS A 262 -10.58 -19.56 9.80
N SER A 263 -11.31 -18.47 9.51
CA SER A 263 -11.86 -17.60 10.57
C SER A 263 -13.15 -18.10 11.19
N LEU A 264 -13.78 -19.12 10.59
CA LEU A 264 -15.03 -19.71 11.08
C LEU A 264 -14.81 -20.97 11.94
N PHE A 265 -13.60 -21.51 11.94
CA PHE A 265 -13.18 -22.67 12.72
C PHE A 265 -12.05 -22.29 13.70
#